data_111e87639517529b598984f7f3bbf013
#
_entry.id   111e87639517529b598984f7f3bbf013
#
_cell.length_a   1.000
_cell.length_b   1.000
_cell.length_c   1.000
_cell.angle_alpha   90.00
_cell.angle_beta   90.00
_cell.angle_gamma   90.00
#
_symmetry.space_group_name_H-M   'P 1'
#
loop_
_entity.id
_entity.type
_entity.pdbx_description
1 polymer ?
#
loop_
_entity_poly.entity_id
_entity_poly.type
_entity_poly.pdbx_seq_one_letter_code
_entity_poly.pdbx_strand_id
1 'polypeptide(L)'
;MLHNVLIAVDGSRNSRRAVEYAGRVFAPNPEARLVLFQILPAISRMNLDKEEIKTIDSRKVERPDLAGLYWRAEDEDTMNKFFGEAKDLLVQAGLKREQIKSKFGVKKLEIADAILQEAELGKYDTLILGKRGLSRVREFFLGSISTKVVREARGCAVVVVE
;
A
#
# COMPACT_ATOMS: atom_id res chain seq x y z
N MET A 1 22.60 5.89 -6.97
CA MET A 1 22.22 4.77 -6.08
C MET A 1 20.75 4.46 -6.27
N LEU A 2 20.45 3.24 -6.62
CA LEU A 2 19.08 2.78 -6.78
C LEU A 2 18.41 2.72 -5.39
N HIS A 3 17.22 3.28 -5.28
CA HIS A 3 16.38 3.18 -4.10
C HIS A 3 15.03 2.55 -4.47
N ASN A 4 14.74 1.40 -3.88
CA ASN A 4 13.46 0.73 -3.99
C ASN A 4 12.64 1.02 -2.74
N VAL A 5 11.59 1.79 -2.90
CA VAL A 5 10.78 2.32 -1.80
C VAL A 5 9.39 1.71 -1.86
N LEU A 6 8.97 1.09 -0.77
CA LEU A 6 7.59 0.64 -0.57
C LEU A 6 6.85 1.66 0.29
N ILE A 7 5.72 2.14 -0.18
CA ILE A 7 4.86 3.05 0.58
C ILE A 7 3.56 2.30 0.88
N ALA A 8 3.40 1.87 2.12
CA ALA A 8 2.19 1.21 2.58
C ALA A 8 1.10 2.24 2.86
N VAL A 9 -0.02 2.12 2.16
CA VAL A 9 -1.12 3.08 2.20
C VAL A 9 -2.45 2.39 2.48
N ASP A 10 -3.40 3.12 3.02
CA ASP A 10 -4.76 2.65 3.31
C ASP A 10 -5.85 3.69 2.96
N GLY A 11 -5.47 4.75 2.25
CA GLY A 11 -6.36 5.86 1.90
C GLY A 11 -6.56 6.89 3.01
N SER A 12 -5.94 6.71 4.18
CA SER A 12 -6.04 7.65 5.30
C SER A 12 -5.25 8.94 5.06
N ARG A 13 -5.51 9.95 5.90
CA ARG A 13 -4.74 11.19 5.92
C ARG A 13 -3.25 10.94 6.20
N ASN A 14 -2.95 10.00 7.08
CA ASN A 14 -1.56 9.64 7.39
C ASN A 14 -0.86 8.93 6.22
N SER A 15 -1.58 8.11 5.45
CA SER A 15 -1.07 7.56 4.18
C SER A 15 -0.71 8.67 3.19
N ARG A 16 -1.57 9.67 3.05
CA ARG A 16 -1.31 10.81 2.18
C ARG A 16 -0.05 11.56 2.60
N ARG A 17 0.14 11.80 3.89
CA ARG A 17 1.36 12.42 4.43
C ARG A 17 2.61 11.58 4.17
N ALA A 18 2.49 10.24 4.26
CA ALA A 18 3.58 9.33 3.90
C ALA A 18 3.97 9.47 2.42
N VAL A 19 2.99 9.58 1.53
CA VAL A 19 3.22 9.84 0.09
C VAL A 19 3.89 11.19 -0.13
N GLU A 20 3.43 12.24 0.50
CA GLU A 20 4.01 13.59 0.41
C GLU A 20 5.46 13.61 0.91
N TYR A 21 5.73 12.93 2.02
CA TYR A 21 7.09 12.75 2.53
C TYR A 21 7.99 12.03 1.51
N ALA A 22 7.53 10.91 0.96
CA ALA A 22 8.27 10.17 -0.04
C ALA A 22 8.59 11.03 -1.27
N GLY A 23 7.65 11.83 -1.72
CA GLY A 23 7.85 12.78 -2.82
C GLY A 23 8.99 13.74 -2.54
N ARG A 24 8.99 14.39 -1.37
CA ARG A 24 10.04 15.34 -0.99
C ARG A 24 11.43 14.71 -0.90
N VAL A 25 11.50 13.48 -0.39
CA VAL A 25 12.80 12.83 -0.14
C VAL A 25 13.39 12.21 -1.41
N PHE A 26 12.55 11.60 -2.23
CA PHE A 26 13.02 10.78 -3.36
C PHE A 26 12.93 11.48 -4.73
N ALA A 27 12.21 12.60 -4.86
CA ALA A 27 12.14 13.33 -6.13
C ALA A 27 13.51 13.72 -6.71
N PRO A 28 14.51 14.11 -5.90
CA PRO A 28 15.83 14.43 -6.45
C PRO A 28 16.61 13.23 -7.01
N ASN A 29 16.19 12.00 -6.72
CA ASN A 29 16.87 10.80 -7.18
C ASN A 29 16.19 10.19 -8.42
N PRO A 30 16.80 10.31 -9.63
CA PRO A 30 16.22 9.77 -10.86
C PRO A 30 16.17 8.24 -10.90
N GLU A 31 16.96 7.57 -10.06
CA GLU A 31 16.98 6.11 -9.96
C GLU A 31 15.99 5.54 -8.93
N ALA A 32 15.35 6.38 -8.14
CA ALA A 32 14.36 5.92 -7.16
C ALA A 32 13.17 5.22 -7.84
N ARG A 33 12.73 4.14 -7.25
CA ARG A 33 11.53 3.39 -7.67
C ARG A 33 10.59 3.30 -6.48
N LEU A 34 9.40 3.84 -6.63
CA LEU A 34 8.40 3.89 -5.57
C LEU A 34 7.23 3.00 -5.92
N VAL A 35 6.80 2.20 -4.96
CA VAL A 35 5.62 1.34 -5.09
C VAL A 35 4.62 1.71 -4.01
N LEU A 36 3.45 2.16 -4.42
CA LEU A 36 2.28 2.33 -3.56
C LEU A 36 1.66 0.95 -3.34
N PHE A 37 1.51 0.56 -2.09
CA PHE A 37 1.02 -0.76 -1.73
C PHE A 37 -0.13 -0.67 -0.74
N GLN A 38 -1.24 -1.32 -1.06
CA GLN A 38 -2.41 -1.40 -0.18
C GLN A 38 -2.91 -2.83 -0.08
N ILE A 39 -3.41 -3.21 1.09
CA ILE A 39 -4.08 -4.48 1.33
C ILE A 39 -5.59 -4.22 1.42
N LEU A 40 -6.35 -4.89 0.56
CA LEU A 40 -7.81 -4.91 0.61
C LEU A 40 -8.30 -6.04 1.52
N PRO A 41 -9.41 -5.82 2.25
CA PRO A 41 -10.03 -6.86 3.05
C PRO A 41 -10.53 -8.01 2.17
N ALA A 42 -10.11 -9.23 2.49
CA ALA A 42 -10.72 -10.42 1.89
C ALA A 42 -12.11 -10.66 2.50
N ILE A 43 -13.05 -11.03 1.66
CA ILE A 43 -14.40 -11.41 2.08
C ILE A 43 -14.74 -12.83 1.58
N SER A 44 -15.71 -13.46 2.23
CA SER A 44 -16.21 -14.74 1.76
C SER A 44 -16.98 -14.59 0.46
N ARG A 45 -16.71 -15.47 -0.51
CA ARG A 45 -17.50 -15.56 -1.74
C ARG A 45 -19.01 -15.66 -1.50
N MET A 46 -19.41 -16.29 -0.38
CA MET A 46 -20.82 -16.43 0.02
C MET A 46 -21.50 -15.09 0.34
N ASN A 47 -20.72 -14.06 0.65
CA ASN A 47 -21.23 -12.72 0.95
C ASN A 47 -21.33 -11.82 -0.30
N LEU A 48 -21.09 -12.38 -1.48
CA LEU A 48 -21.19 -11.69 -2.75
C LEU A 48 -22.33 -12.26 -3.59
N ASP A 49 -23.01 -11.39 -4.34
CA ASP A 49 -23.97 -11.84 -5.34
C ASP A 49 -23.26 -12.32 -6.63
N LYS A 50 -24.04 -12.85 -7.57
CA LYS A 50 -23.49 -13.41 -8.83
C LYS A 50 -22.78 -12.37 -9.69
N GLU A 51 -23.29 -11.14 -9.71
CA GLU A 51 -22.69 -10.05 -10.50
C GLU A 51 -21.36 -9.58 -9.87
N GLU A 52 -21.33 -9.44 -8.55
CA GLU A 52 -20.09 -9.12 -7.82
C GLU A 52 -19.02 -10.20 -8.04
N ILE A 53 -19.38 -11.48 -7.94
CA ILE A 53 -18.46 -12.60 -8.19
C ILE A 53 -17.91 -12.53 -9.62
N LYS A 54 -18.76 -12.33 -10.60
CA LYS A 54 -18.38 -12.21 -12.02
C LYS A 54 -17.41 -11.03 -12.22
N THR A 55 -17.69 -9.90 -11.60
CA THR A 55 -16.83 -8.71 -11.67
C THR A 55 -15.45 -9.02 -11.11
N ILE A 56 -15.37 -9.61 -9.92
CA ILE A 56 -14.08 -9.93 -9.28
C ILE A 56 -13.33 -11.00 -10.07
N ASP A 57 -14.02 -12.04 -10.55
CA ASP A 57 -13.38 -13.08 -11.36
C ASP A 57 -12.77 -12.51 -12.66
N SER A 58 -13.41 -11.53 -13.28
CA SER A 58 -12.86 -10.85 -14.45
C SER A 58 -11.61 -10.01 -14.13
N ARG A 59 -11.55 -9.40 -12.93
CA ARG A 59 -10.42 -8.60 -12.47
C ARG A 59 -9.21 -9.44 -12.05
N LYS A 60 -9.39 -10.73 -11.78
CA LYS A 60 -8.30 -11.65 -11.37
C LYS A 60 -7.50 -12.21 -12.55
N VAL A 61 -7.93 -12.03 -13.79
CA VAL A 61 -7.29 -12.65 -14.97
C VAL A 61 -5.79 -12.35 -15.02
N GLU A 62 -5.38 -11.15 -14.67
CA GLU A 62 -3.98 -10.72 -14.64
C GLU A 62 -3.33 -10.86 -13.26
N ARG A 63 -4.04 -11.42 -12.30
CA ARG A 63 -3.59 -11.57 -10.91
C ARG A 63 -3.80 -13.01 -10.41
N PRO A 64 -3.05 -13.99 -10.98
CA PRO A 64 -3.18 -15.39 -10.58
C PRO A 64 -2.84 -15.63 -9.10
N ASP A 65 -2.06 -14.76 -8.48
CA ASP A 65 -1.77 -14.76 -7.05
C ASP A 65 -3.01 -14.54 -6.17
N LEU A 66 -4.09 -13.96 -6.73
CA LEU A 66 -5.36 -13.72 -6.04
C LEU A 66 -6.41 -14.82 -6.30
N ALA A 67 -6.03 -15.92 -6.93
CA ALA A 67 -6.94 -17.04 -7.17
C ALA A 67 -7.56 -17.52 -5.86
N GLY A 68 -8.87 -17.76 -5.86
CA GLY A 68 -9.62 -18.18 -4.67
C GLY A 68 -9.92 -17.07 -3.66
N LEU A 69 -9.38 -15.88 -3.83
CA LEU A 69 -9.65 -14.73 -2.97
C LEU A 69 -10.75 -13.86 -3.58
N TYR A 70 -11.55 -13.25 -2.70
CA TYR A 70 -12.60 -12.31 -3.08
C TYR A 70 -12.50 -11.05 -2.23
N TRP A 71 -12.90 -9.93 -2.80
CA TRP A 71 -12.94 -8.61 -2.17
C TRP A 71 -14.10 -7.81 -2.77
N ARG A 72 -14.40 -6.65 -2.21
CA ARG A 72 -15.41 -5.78 -2.79
C ARG A 72 -14.81 -4.94 -3.90
N ALA A 73 -15.47 -4.94 -5.06
CA ALA A 73 -15.07 -4.09 -6.20
C ALA A 73 -15.04 -2.60 -5.83
N GLU A 74 -15.95 -2.18 -4.96
CA GLU A 74 -16.03 -0.81 -4.43
C GLU A 74 -14.77 -0.42 -3.64
N ASP A 75 -14.23 -1.34 -2.82
CA ASP A 75 -12.99 -1.10 -2.07
C ASP A 75 -11.81 -0.94 -3.03
N GLU A 76 -11.75 -1.75 -4.08
CA GLU A 76 -10.72 -1.63 -5.12
C GLU A 76 -10.85 -0.32 -5.91
N ASP A 77 -12.06 0.09 -6.25
CA ASP A 77 -12.28 1.35 -6.96
C ASP A 77 -11.87 2.56 -6.11
N THR A 78 -12.18 2.54 -4.81
CA THR A 78 -11.74 3.56 -3.85
C THR A 78 -10.22 3.59 -3.73
N MET A 79 -9.59 2.43 -3.63
CA MET A 79 -8.13 2.30 -3.61
C MET A 79 -7.49 2.86 -4.88
N ASN A 80 -8.03 2.52 -6.05
CA ASN A 80 -7.51 2.99 -7.33
C ASN A 80 -7.62 4.51 -7.47
N LYS A 81 -8.68 5.11 -6.93
CA LYS A 81 -8.82 6.56 -6.85
C LYS A 81 -7.69 7.17 -6.01
N PHE A 82 -7.44 6.61 -4.83
CA PHE A 82 -6.35 7.05 -3.96
C PHE A 82 -4.98 6.86 -4.64
N PHE A 83 -4.74 5.74 -5.30
CA PHE A 83 -3.50 5.53 -6.04
C PHE A 83 -3.28 6.58 -7.13
N GLY A 84 -4.34 6.98 -7.84
CA GLY A 84 -4.29 8.05 -8.83
C GLY A 84 -3.88 9.39 -8.20
N GLU A 85 -4.52 9.77 -7.11
CA GLU A 85 -4.21 11.00 -6.36
C GLU A 85 -2.76 10.96 -5.80
N ALA A 86 -2.35 9.84 -5.24
CA ALA A 86 -1.00 9.66 -4.72
C ALA A 86 0.07 9.75 -5.81
N LYS A 87 -0.16 9.15 -6.96
CA LYS A 87 0.74 9.28 -8.11
C LYS A 87 0.87 10.72 -8.58
N ASP A 88 -0.23 11.46 -8.62
CA ASP A 88 -0.21 12.87 -8.99
C ASP A 88 0.59 13.72 -8.00
N LEU A 89 0.45 13.46 -6.69
CA LEU A 89 1.27 14.11 -5.66
C LEU A 89 2.77 13.85 -5.86
N LEU A 90 3.14 12.61 -6.15
CA LEU A 90 4.54 12.24 -6.39
C LEU A 90 5.10 12.90 -7.66
N VAL A 91 4.31 12.97 -8.72
CA VAL A 91 4.69 13.67 -9.96
C VAL A 91 4.83 15.16 -9.72
N GLN A 92 3.92 15.80 -8.98
CA GLN A 92 4.01 17.20 -8.59
C GLN A 92 5.26 17.49 -7.75
N ALA A 93 5.70 16.53 -6.95
CA ALA A 93 6.95 16.64 -6.19
C ALA A 93 8.22 16.52 -7.05
N GLY A 94 8.11 16.08 -8.31
CA GLY A 94 9.22 15.98 -9.27
C GLY A 94 9.59 14.57 -9.72
N LEU A 95 8.90 13.54 -9.27
CA LEU A 95 9.13 12.17 -9.77
C LEU A 95 8.50 12.01 -11.17
N LYS A 96 9.11 11.16 -11.97
CA LYS A 96 8.54 10.76 -13.26
C LYS A 96 7.55 9.63 -13.06
N ARG A 97 6.51 9.55 -13.91
CA ARG A 97 5.48 8.50 -13.82
C ARG A 97 6.05 7.08 -13.88
N GLU A 98 7.09 6.85 -14.66
CA GLU A 98 7.75 5.56 -14.77
C GLU A 98 8.51 5.12 -13.51
N GLN A 99 8.77 6.02 -12.58
CA GLN A 99 9.36 5.72 -11.27
C GLN A 99 8.32 5.21 -10.26
N ILE A 100 7.03 5.33 -10.57
CA ILE A 100 5.94 5.12 -9.62
C ILE A 100 5.07 3.96 -10.10
N LYS A 101 4.94 2.94 -9.27
CA LYS A 101 4.03 1.81 -9.49
C LYS A 101 3.03 1.71 -8.35
N SER A 102 1.96 0.99 -8.58
CA SER A 102 1.00 0.64 -7.54
C SER A 102 0.71 -0.86 -7.58
N LYS A 103 0.51 -1.44 -6.42
CA LYS A 103 0.20 -2.85 -6.23
C LYS A 103 -0.76 -3.00 -5.07
N PHE A 104 -1.63 -3.99 -5.11
CA PHE A 104 -2.46 -4.34 -3.97
C PHE A 104 -2.43 -5.85 -3.70
N GLY A 105 -2.67 -6.21 -2.47
CA GLY A 105 -2.91 -7.57 -2.04
C GLY A 105 -4.29 -7.68 -1.39
N VAL A 106 -4.72 -8.91 -1.14
CA VAL A 106 -5.99 -9.21 -0.49
C VAL A 106 -5.73 -10.13 0.70
N LYS A 107 -6.06 -9.69 1.90
CA LYS A 107 -5.85 -10.45 3.14
C LYS A 107 -7.04 -10.30 4.07
N LYS A 108 -7.35 -11.36 4.81
CA LYS A 108 -8.41 -11.35 5.82
C LYS A 108 -7.92 -10.78 7.15
N LEU A 109 -6.72 -11.13 7.55
CA LEU A 109 -6.07 -10.73 8.80
C LEU A 109 -4.60 -10.42 8.53
N GLU A 110 -3.91 -9.80 9.51
CA GLU A 110 -2.46 -9.63 9.52
C GLU A 110 -1.92 -8.75 8.38
N ILE A 111 -2.50 -7.57 8.23
CA ILE A 111 -2.07 -6.57 7.24
C ILE A 111 -0.58 -6.25 7.39
N ALA A 112 -0.09 -6.12 8.62
CA ALA A 112 1.32 -5.86 8.89
C ALA A 112 2.23 -6.97 8.33
N ASP A 113 1.85 -8.23 8.46
CA ASP A 113 2.62 -9.36 7.91
C ASP A 113 2.64 -9.33 6.39
N ALA A 114 1.53 -8.96 5.76
CA ALA A 114 1.48 -8.81 4.31
C ALA A 114 2.40 -7.68 3.81
N ILE A 115 2.47 -6.57 4.53
CA ILE A 115 3.39 -5.47 4.23
C ILE A 115 4.85 -5.92 4.39
N LEU A 116 5.16 -6.60 5.49
CA LEU A 116 6.51 -7.13 5.76
C LEU A 116 6.94 -8.15 4.70
N GLN A 117 6.04 -9.05 4.32
CA GLN A 117 6.29 -10.03 3.27
C GLN A 117 6.55 -9.34 1.91
N GLU A 118 5.76 -8.34 1.55
CA GLU A 118 5.98 -7.58 0.32
C GLU A 118 7.33 -6.86 0.36
N ALA A 119 7.67 -6.25 1.49
CA ALA A 119 8.95 -5.56 1.65
C ALA A 119 10.14 -6.50 1.44
N GLU A 120 10.07 -7.71 1.98
CA GLU A 120 11.12 -8.72 1.86
C GLU A 120 11.21 -9.30 0.44
N LEU A 121 10.08 -9.75 -0.13
CA LEU A 121 10.03 -10.34 -1.46
C LEU A 121 10.40 -9.35 -2.56
N GLY A 122 9.97 -8.11 -2.43
CA GLY A 122 10.29 -7.03 -3.37
C GLY A 122 11.68 -6.45 -3.19
N LYS A 123 12.41 -6.86 -2.16
CA LYS A 123 13.76 -6.36 -1.83
C LYS A 123 13.80 -4.83 -1.76
N TYR A 124 12.81 -4.26 -1.10
CA TYR A 124 12.77 -2.83 -0.85
C TYR A 124 13.81 -2.46 0.21
N ASP A 125 14.52 -1.38 -0.03
CA ASP A 125 15.49 -0.85 0.92
C ASP A 125 14.88 0.15 1.92
N THR A 126 13.71 0.68 1.59
CA THR A 126 12.97 1.61 2.44
C THR A 126 11.48 1.30 2.43
N LEU A 127 10.88 1.23 3.62
CA LEU A 127 9.46 1.07 3.84
C LEU A 127 8.92 2.32 4.54
N ILE A 128 7.95 2.98 3.93
CA ILE A 128 7.33 4.19 4.46
C ILE A 128 5.86 3.91 4.75
N LEU A 129 5.40 4.35 5.91
CA LEU A 129 4.00 4.24 6.30
C LEU A 129 3.60 5.39 7.22
N GLY A 130 2.29 5.64 7.31
CA GLY A 130 1.74 6.60 8.25
C GLY A 130 1.79 6.06 9.69
N LYS A 131 1.88 6.96 10.64
CA LYS A 131 1.89 6.62 12.08
C LYS A 131 0.65 5.82 12.50
N ARG A 132 -0.50 6.11 11.89
CA ARG A 132 -1.79 5.44 12.10
C ARG A 132 -2.54 5.32 10.79
N GLY A 133 -3.39 4.28 10.70
CA GLY A 133 -4.30 4.10 9.58
C GLY A 133 -5.66 4.77 9.83
N LEU A 134 -6.72 4.13 9.32
CA LEU A 134 -8.09 4.61 9.43
C LEU A 134 -8.68 4.52 10.84
N SER A 135 -8.09 3.71 11.74
CA SER A 135 -8.57 3.58 13.11
C SER A 135 -8.20 4.79 13.97
N ARG A 136 -9.18 5.34 14.67
CA ARG A 136 -9.02 6.48 15.58
C ARG A 136 -8.55 6.02 16.96
N VAL A 137 -7.29 5.65 17.10
CA VAL A 137 -6.71 5.35 18.41
C VAL A 137 -5.86 6.53 18.89
N ARG A 138 -5.86 6.75 20.20
CA ARG A 138 -5.26 7.89 20.94
C ARG A 138 -3.99 8.49 20.32
N GLU A 139 -3.88 9.81 20.36
CA GLU A 139 -2.90 10.68 19.69
C GLU A 139 -1.41 10.36 19.93
N PHE A 140 -1.08 9.63 20.98
CA PHE A 140 0.31 9.43 21.42
C PHE A 140 0.93 8.07 21.06
N PHE A 141 0.20 7.18 20.40
CA PHE A 141 0.68 5.83 20.11
C PHE A 141 0.74 5.56 18.60
N LEU A 142 1.76 4.80 18.20
CA LEU A 142 1.77 4.16 16.88
C LEU A 142 0.55 3.25 16.73
N GLY A 143 -0.03 3.18 15.55
CA GLY A 143 -1.05 2.19 15.23
C GLY A 143 -0.49 0.77 15.37
N SER A 144 -1.38 -0.21 15.51
CA SER A 144 -0.99 -1.62 15.63
C SER A 144 -0.14 -2.12 14.46
N ILE A 145 -0.50 -1.71 13.24
CA ILE A 145 0.25 -2.07 12.03
C ILE A 145 1.64 -1.43 12.05
N SER A 146 1.73 -0.14 12.28
CA SER A 146 3.00 0.59 12.34
C SER A 146 3.93 0.03 13.42
N THR A 147 3.40 -0.28 14.59
CA THR A 147 4.15 -0.89 15.69
C THR A 147 4.75 -2.23 15.30
N LYS A 148 3.96 -3.11 14.70
CA LYS A 148 4.42 -4.43 14.26
C LYS A 148 5.46 -4.31 13.15
N VAL A 149 5.23 -3.44 12.18
CA VAL A 149 6.18 -3.20 11.08
C VAL A 149 7.52 -2.70 11.60
N VAL A 150 7.53 -1.70 12.48
CA VAL A 150 8.77 -1.17 13.07
C VAL A 150 9.55 -2.24 13.83
N ARG A 151 8.84 -3.09 14.57
CA ARG A 151 9.48 -4.14 15.38
C ARG A 151 10.03 -5.29 14.54
N GLU A 152 9.37 -5.65 13.45
CA GLU A 152 9.62 -6.91 12.75
C GLU A 152 10.27 -6.74 11.36
N ALA A 153 10.35 -5.53 10.82
CA ALA A 153 10.99 -5.29 9.53
C ALA A 153 12.47 -5.70 9.54
N ARG A 154 12.90 -6.34 8.46
CA ARG A 154 14.27 -6.81 8.27
C ARG A 154 14.81 -6.33 6.93
N GLY A 155 16.09 -5.97 6.91
CA GLY A 155 16.78 -5.64 5.67
C GLY A 155 16.36 -4.33 4.99
N CYS A 156 15.51 -3.52 5.62
CA CYS A 156 15.10 -2.22 5.10
C CYS A 156 15.02 -1.16 6.19
N ALA A 157 15.16 0.09 5.81
CA ALA A 157 14.84 1.21 6.69
C ALA A 157 13.32 1.37 6.80
N VAL A 158 12.83 1.68 8.00
CA VAL A 158 11.40 1.96 8.22
C VAL A 158 11.23 3.43 8.58
N VAL A 159 10.39 4.12 7.84
CA VAL A 159 10.03 5.52 8.07
C VAL A 159 8.56 5.59 8.43
N VAL A 160 8.27 6.10 9.61
CA VAL A 160 6.90 6.33 10.09
C VAL A 160 6.62 7.82 10.04
N VAL A 161 5.60 8.21 9.27
CA VAL A 161 5.23 9.61 9.03
C VAL A 161 3.98 9.96 9.83
N GLU A 162 4.04 11.07 10.56
CA GLU A 162 2.92 11.63 11.32
C GLU A 162 2.08 12.60 10.49
#